data_e96b28542a0bde911f361a4c9aded771
#
_entry.id   e96b28542a0bde911f361a4c9aded771
#
_cell.length_a   1.000
_cell.length_b   1.000
_cell.length_c   1.000
_cell.angle_alpha   90.00
_cell.angle_beta   90.00
_cell.angle_gamma   90.00
#
_symmetry.space_group_name_H-M   'P 1'
#
loop_
_entity.id
_entity.type
_entity.pdbx_description
1 polymer ?
#
loop_
_entity_poly.entity_id
_entity_poly.type
_entity_poly.pdbx_seq_one_letter_code
_entity_poly.pdbx_strand_id
1 'polypeptide(L)'
;MLEVKGLGKEFGGLKAIDGVSFQVRANTITGLIGPNGAGKTTLFNTIAGVYAPTRGEILFKGEHIEGVPPHRIFHKGLVRTFQIPRPFPDMTVLENLLVVPAGQSGEKFWNNWFRPGKVREEEREIHDKACEIAEFLNLTRVLHLQAKNLSGGQQKLVEIGRALMADPEMILLDEPGAGVNPSLLAEIIERISELHARGITFL
;
A
#
# COMPACT_ATOMS: atom_id res chain seq x y z
N MET A 1 11.25 6.40 11.56
CA MET A 1 10.22 6.36 10.51
C MET A 1 8.84 6.10 11.11
N LEU A 2 8.60 4.92 11.71
CA LEU A 2 7.39 4.57 12.44
C LEU A 2 7.74 4.24 13.89
N GLU A 3 7.01 4.79 14.85
CA GLU A 3 7.11 4.45 16.28
C GLU A 3 5.73 4.05 16.79
N VAL A 4 5.68 2.94 17.50
CA VAL A 4 4.49 2.43 18.18
C VAL A 4 4.82 2.33 19.66
N LYS A 5 4.01 2.97 20.53
CA LYS A 5 4.27 3.06 21.96
C LYS A 5 3.04 2.59 22.77
N GLY A 6 3.19 1.49 23.48
CA GLY A 6 2.17 0.96 24.38
C GLY A 6 0.82 0.69 23.73
N LEU A 7 0.81 0.37 22.42
CA LEU A 7 -0.39 0.23 21.61
C LEU A 7 -1.27 -0.90 22.13
N GLY A 8 -2.52 -0.60 22.35
CA GLY A 8 -3.56 -1.56 22.68
C GLY A 8 -4.80 -1.38 21.83
N LYS A 9 -5.39 -2.51 21.44
CA LYS A 9 -6.67 -2.55 20.72
C LYS A 9 -7.56 -3.62 21.30
N GLU A 10 -8.75 -3.22 21.70
CA GLU A 10 -9.77 -4.09 22.27
C GLU A 10 -11.04 -4.06 21.40
N PHE A 11 -11.69 -5.19 21.26
CA PHE A 11 -12.99 -5.35 20.61
C PHE A 11 -13.95 -6.00 21.62
N GLY A 12 -14.86 -5.21 22.20
CA GLY A 12 -15.66 -5.68 23.34
C GLY A 12 -14.75 -6.09 24.50
N GLY A 13 -14.78 -7.33 24.93
CA GLY A 13 -13.89 -7.85 25.98
C GLY A 13 -12.58 -8.49 25.48
N LEU A 14 -12.39 -8.59 24.17
CA LEU A 14 -11.22 -9.25 23.57
C LEU A 14 -10.08 -8.25 23.36
N LYS A 15 -8.95 -8.45 24.01
CA LYS A 15 -7.71 -7.72 23.76
C LYS A 15 -6.98 -8.32 22.56
N ALA A 16 -7.12 -7.70 21.40
CA ALA A 16 -6.45 -8.12 20.17
C ALA A 16 -4.99 -7.64 20.09
N ILE A 17 -4.68 -6.51 20.74
CA ILE A 17 -3.32 -5.97 20.93
C ILE A 17 -3.24 -5.51 22.38
N ASP A 18 -2.17 -5.89 23.09
CA ASP A 18 -1.98 -5.52 24.49
C ASP A 18 -0.58 -4.97 24.76
N GLY A 19 -0.44 -3.65 24.69
CA GLY A 19 0.76 -2.92 25.10
C GLY A 19 1.99 -3.08 24.17
N VAL A 20 1.78 -3.23 22.88
CA VAL A 20 2.86 -3.43 21.91
C VAL A 20 3.66 -2.15 21.68
N SER A 21 4.99 -2.23 21.76
CA SER A 21 5.90 -1.12 21.44
C SER A 21 7.04 -1.60 20.56
N PHE A 22 7.31 -0.85 19.47
CA PHE A 22 8.44 -1.08 18.57
C PHE A 22 8.71 0.16 17.71
N GLN A 23 9.84 0.13 17.01
CA GLN A 23 10.22 1.17 16.07
C GLN A 23 10.66 0.54 14.74
N VAL A 24 10.28 1.19 13.64
CA VAL A 24 10.80 0.90 12.30
C VAL A 24 11.65 2.09 11.84
N ARG A 25 12.90 1.83 11.53
CA ARG A 25 13.81 2.86 11.01
C ARG A 25 13.51 3.12 9.53
N ALA A 26 13.80 4.33 9.07
CA ALA A 26 13.72 4.63 7.64
C ALA A 26 14.71 3.74 6.87
N ASN A 27 14.33 3.40 5.66
CA ASN A 27 15.14 2.60 4.76
C ASN A 27 15.59 1.25 5.38
N THR A 28 14.63 0.53 5.98
CA THR A 28 14.83 -0.84 6.48
C THR A 28 13.68 -1.74 6.06
N ILE A 29 13.95 -3.04 5.98
CA ILE A 29 12.93 -4.09 5.92
C ILE A 29 12.82 -4.67 7.32
N THR A 30 11.67 -4.55 7.95
CA THR A 30 11.41 -5.05 9.31
C THR A 30 10.35 -6.14 9.26
N GLY A 31 10.64 -7.31 9.82
CA GLY A 31 9.69 -8.43 9.87
C GLY A 31 8.89 -8.46 11.18
N LEU A 32 7.56 -8.50 11.07
CA LEU A 32 6.66 -8.78 12.19
C LEU A 32 6.30 -10.27 12.20
N ILE A 33 6.79 -11.01 13.19
CA ILE A 33 6.62 -12.46 13.28
C ILE A 33 5.73 -12.82 14.47
N GLY A 34 4.86 -13.80 14.28
CA GLY A 34 4.00 -14.31 15.33
C GLY A 34 3.01 -15.35 14.79
N PRO A 35 2.41 -16.18 15.66
CA PRO A 35 1.44 -17.20 15.25
C PRO A 35 0.16 -16.57 14.66
N ASN A 36 -0.67 -17.41 14.06
CA ASN A 36 -2.01 -16.98 13.63
C ASN A 36 -2.82 -16.58 14.87
N GLY A 37 -3.59 -15.48 14.75
CA GLY A 37 -4.34 -14.93 15.87
C GLY A 37 -3.53 -14.02 16.82
N ALA A 38 -2.22 -13.84 16.62
CA ALA A 38 -1.40 -12.96 17.46
C ALA A 38 -1.67 -11.45 17.28
N GLY A 39 -2.68 -11.07 16.48
CA GLY A 39 -3.04 -9.66 16.30
C GLY A 39 -2.27 -8.90 15.22
N LYS A 40 -1.44 -9.56 14.39
CA LYS A 40 -0.62 -8.93 13.34
C LYS A 40 -1.47 -8.07 12.39
N THR A 41 -2.50 -8.65 11.80
CA THR A 41 -3.42 -7.93 10.90
C THR A 41 -4.18 -6.81 11.63
N THR A 42 -4.54 -7.01 12.92
CA THR A 42 -5.13 -5.94 13.73
C THR A 42 -4.15 -4.79 13.95
N LEU A 43 -2.88 -5.10 14.19
CA LEU A 43 -1.83 -4.10 14.32
C LEU A 43 -1.68 -3.29 13.03
N PHE A 44 -1.58 -3.95 11.88
CA PHE A 44 -1.52 -3.27 10.58
C PHE A 44 -2.76 -2.42 10.30
N ASN A 45 -3.96 -2.93 10.62
CA ASN A 45 -5.21 -2.16 10.51
C ASN A 45 -5.19 -0.91 11.40
N THR A 46 -4.64 -1.02 12.62
CA THR A 46 -4.57 0.09 13.56
C THR A 46 -3.55 1.14 13.11
N ILE A 47 -2.38 0.72 12.63
CA ILE A 47 -1.36 1.63 12.09
C ILE A 47 -1.88 2.33 10.82
N ALA A 48 -2.58 1.62 9.94
CA ALA A 48 -3.16 2.17 8.72
C ALA A 48 -4.45 3.01 8.96
N GLY A 49 -4.87 3.20 10.23
CA GLY A 49 -6.03 4.03 10.57
C GLY A 49 -7.40 3.40 10.33
N VAL A 50 -7.44 2.11 9.97
CA VAL A 50 -8.72 1.37 9.80
C VAL A 50 -9.42 1.19 11.14
N TYR A 51 -8.65 0.96 12.21
CA TYR A 51 -9.13 0.91 13.58
C TYR A 51 -8.46 2.00 14.42
N ALA A 52 -9.23 2.77 15.17
CA ALA A 52 -8.67 3.61 16.20
C ALA A 52 -8.11 2.73 17.33
N PRO A 53 -6.91 3.01 17.87
CA PRO A 53 -6.40 2.30 19.03
C PRO A 53 -7.27 2.56 20.26
N THR A 54 -7.28 1.61 21.20
CA THR A 54 -7.92 1.80 22.51
C THR A 54 -7.00 2.56 23.46
N ARG A 55 -5.67 2.36 23.29
CA ARG A 55 -4.63 3.06 24.06
C ARG A 55 -3.31 3.05 23.30
N GLY A 56 -2.37 3.88 23.74
CA GLY A 56 -1.04 4.00 23.13
C GLY A 56 -1.00 5.00 22.00
N GLU A 57 0.18 5.17 21.44
CA GLU A 57 0.50 6.18 20.45
C GLU A 57 1.14 5.54 19.21
N ILE A 58 0.88 6.15 18.04
CA ILE A 58 1.50 5.79 16.77
C ILE A 58 2.04 7.06 16.14
N LEU A 59 3.35 7.13 15.95
CA LEU A 59 3.99 8.24 15.26
C LEU A 59 4.57 7.78 13.92
N PHE A 60 4.22 8.50 12.87
CA PHE A 60 4.83 8.32 11.55
C PHE A 60 5.56 9.60 11.17
N LYS A 61 6.88 9.49 10.93
CA LYS A 61 7.76 10.64 10.66
C LYS A 61 7.70 11.72 11.76
N GLY A 62 7.49 11.29 13.03
CA GLY A 62 7.37 12.17 14.18
C GLY A 62 5.98 12.80 14.38
N GLU A 63 5.03 12.57 13.48
CA GLU A 63 3.66 13.05 13.60
C GLU A 63 2.74 11.96 14.15
N HIS A 64 1.86 12.32 15.07
CA HIS A 64 0.82 11.44 15.57
C HIS A 64 -0.18 11.07 14.47
N ILE A 65 -0.44 9.77 14.30
CA ILE A 65 -1.39 9.25 13.30
C ILE A 65 -2.50 8.40 13.89
N GLU A 66 -2.53 8.18 15.20
CA GLU A 66 -3.62 7.47 15.86
C GLU A 66 -4.95 8.21 15.68
N GLY A 67 -5.97 7.48 15.22
CA GLY A 67 -7.30 8.04 14.93
C GLY A 67 -7.37 8.88 13.64
N VAL A 68 -6.26 9.05 12.93
CA VAL A 68 -6.27 9.67 11.59
C VAL A 68 -6.89 8.69 10.59
N PRO A 69 -7.85 9.12 9.74
CA PRO A 69 -8.50 8.23 8.79
C PRO A 69 -7.52 7.71 7.72
N PRO A 70 -7.75 6.47 7.19
CA PRO A 70 -6.82 5.78 6.28
C PRO A 70 -6.38 6.60 5.07
N HIS A 71 -7.28 7.34 4.44
CA HIS A 71 -6.96 8.15 3.26
C HIS A 71 -5.96 9.26 3.57
N ARG A 72 -5.98 9.84 4.79
CA ARG A 72 -4.99 10.85 5.20
C ARG A 72 -3.64 10.23 5.52
N ILE A 73 -3.63 9.02 6.10
CA ILE A 73 -2.39 8.27 6.36
C ILE A 73 -1.75 7.88 5.03
N PHE A 74 -2.54 7.44 4.05
CA PHE A 74 -2.12 7.16 2.70
C PHE A 74 -1.41 8.36 2.05
N HIS A 75 -1.99 9.55 2.13
CA HIS A 75 -1.37 10.79 1.62
C HIS A 75 -0.11 11.24 2.38
N LYS A 76 0.15 10.70 3.57
CA LYS A 76 1.41 10.92 4.29
C LYS A 76 2.54 10.00 3.80
N GLY A 77 2.26 9.10 2.84
CA GLY A 77 3.21 8.16 2.28
C GLY A 77 3.30 6.82 3.02
N LEU A 78 2.36 6.51 3.93
CA LEU A 78 2.24 5.20 4.55
C LEU A 78 1.13 4.41 3.85
N VAL A 79 1.52 3.40 3.08
CA VAL A 79 0.61 2.58 2.28
C VAL A 79 0.55 1.18 2.86
N ARG A 80 -0.62 0.56 2.85
CA ARG A 80 -0.80 -0.83 3.23
C ARG A 80 -1.34 -1.65 2.07
N THR A 81 -0.74 -2.82 1.84
CA THR A 81 -1.33 -3.85 0.98
C THR A 81 -2.28 -4.74 1.77
N PHE A 82 -3.19 -5.40 1.08
CA PHE A 82 -4.12 -6.34 1.70
C PHE A 82 -3.59 -7.78 1.61
N GLN A 83 -3.91 -8.60 2.60
CA GLN A 83 -3.59 -10.04 2.58
C GLN A 83 -4.19 -10.75 1.36
N ILE A 84 -5.43 -10.40 1.00
CA ILE A 84 -6.11 -10.85 -0.21
C ILE A 84 -6.13 -9.67 -1.18
N PRO A 85 -5.51 -9.79 -2.37
CA PRO A 85 -5.52 -8.73 -3.37
C PRO A 85 -6.95 -8.32 -3.73
N ARG A 86 -7.19 -7.01 -3.79
CA ARG A 86 -8.50 -6.44 -4.15
C ARG A 86 -8.36 -5.42 -5.28
N PRO A 87 -7.84 -5.84 -6.44
CA PRO A 87 -7.92 -4.99 -7.61
C PRO A 87 -9.40 -4.84 -8.02
N PHE A 88 -9.72 -3.77 -8.72
CA PHE A 88 -11.04 -3.60 -9.33
C PHE A 88 -11.19 -4.63 -10.46
N PRO A 89 -12.09 -5.64 -10.31
CA PRO A 89 -12.06 -6.84 -11.16
C PRO A 89 -12.39 -6.55 -12.63
N ASP A 90 -13.25 -5.59 -12.89
CA ASP A 90 -13.71 -5.23 -14.24
C ASP A 90 -12.84 -4.17 -14.93
N MET A 91 -11.90 -3.56 -14.19
CA MET A 91 -10.89 -2.66 -14.72
C MET A 91 -9.70 -3.46 -15.23
N THR A 92 -9.03 -2.95 -16.27
CA THR A 92 -7.75 -3.46 -16.74
C THR A 92 -6.65 -3.23 -15.69
N VAL A 93 -5.48 -3.86 -15.87
CA VAL A 93 -4.31 -3.60 -15.02
C VAL A 93 -3.95 -2.12 -15.08
N LEU A 94 -3.88 -1.53 -16.28
CA LEU A 94 -3.58 -0.12 -16.45
C LEU A 94 -4.57 0.78 -15.70
N GLU A 95 -5.87 0.57 -15.85
CA GLU A 95 -6.90 1.34 -15.15
C GLU A 95 -6.80 1.19 -13.63
N ASN A 96 -6.45 -0.01 -13.14
CA ASN A 96 -6.20 -0.25 -11.71
C ASN A 96 -5.02 0.58 -11.17
N LEU A 97 -4.01 0.85 -11.98
CA LEU A 97 -2.89 1.71 -11.61
C LEU A 97 -3.29 3.19 -11.67
N LEU A 98 -3.96 3.60 -12.74
CA LEU A 98 -4.32 5.00 -13.00
C LEU A 98 -5.32 5.59 -12.01
N VAL A 99 -6.12 4.76 -11.32
CA VAL A 99 -7.13 5.21 -10.35
C VAL A 99 -6.53 5.65 -9.01
N VAL A 100 -5.25 5.34 -8.74
CA VAL A 100 -4.63 5.53 -7.42
C VAL A 100 -4.15 6.96 -7.14
N PRO A 101 -3.46 7.65 -8.08
CA PRO A 101 -2.96 8.99 -7.83
C PRO A 101 -4.08 9.95 -7.46
N ALA A 102 -3.91 10.67 -6.35
CA ALA A 102 -4.91 11.61 -5.86
C ALA A 102 -4.60 13.05 -6.28
N GLY A 103 -5.64 13.90 -6.25
CA GLY A 103 -5.49 15.33 -6.49
C GLY A 103 -5.24 15.69 -7.95
N GLN A 104 -5.62 14.83 -8.87
CA GLN A 104 -5.54 15.09 -10.30
C GLN A 104 -6.34 16.34 -10.67
N SER A 105 -5.73 17.24 -11.45
CA SER A 105 -6.41 18.48 -11.87
C SER A 105 -7.69 18.21 -12.64
N GLY A 106 -7.78 17.06 -13.34
CA GLY A 106 -8.95 16.60 -14.08
C GLY A 106 -10.18 16.25 -13.24
N GLU A 107 -10.01 15.95 -11.94
CA GLU A 107 -11.13 15.72 -11.01
C GLU A 107 -11.99 16.97 -10.82
N LYS A 108 -11.44 18.14 -11.06
CA LYS A 108 -12.20 19.41 -10.98
C LYS A 108 -12.76 19.76 -12.35
N PHE A 109 -14.08 19.68 -12.49
CA PHE A 109 -14.80 19.99 -13.74
C PHE A 109 -14.33 21.28 -14.43
N TRP A 110 -14.09 22.35 -13.66
CA TRP A 110 -13.63 23.62 -14.20
C TRP A 110 -12.22 23.56 -14.81
N ASN A 111 -11.32 22.69 -14.33
CA ASN A 111 -9.96 22.56 -14.88
C ASN A 111 -10.00 21.95 -16.28
N ASN A 112 -10.90 21.01 -16.54
CA ASN A 112 -11.07 20.39 -17.86
C ASN A 112 -11.48 21.44 -18.91
N TRP A 113 -12.20 22.46 -18.48
CA TRP A 113 -12.66 23.53 -19.37
C TRP A 113 -11.63 24.67 -19.53
N PHE A 114 -11.02 25.11 -18.43
CA PHE A 114 -10.17 26.29 -18.41
C PHE A 114 -8.66 25.98 -18.55
N ARG A 115 -8.22 24.73 -18.27
CA ARG A 115 -6.82 24.32 -18.30
C ARG A 115 -6.61 22.94 -18.93
N PRO A 116 -7.15 22.68 -20.14
CA PRO A 116 -7.09 21.34 -20.74
C PRO A 116 -5.66 20.89 -21.03
N GLY A 117 -4.71 21.81 -21.28
CA GLY A 117 -3.31 21.49 -21.50
C GLY A 117 -2.64 20.91 -20.25
N LYS A 118 -2.88 21.52 -19.08
CA LYS A 118 -2.34 21.02 -17.81
C LYS A 118 -2.90 19.66 -17.43
N VAL A 119 -4.21 19.45 -17.64
CA VAL A 119 -4.86 18.16 -17.36
C VAL A 119 -4.23 17.06 -18.23
N ARG A 120 -4.02 17.31 -19.52
CA ARG A 120 -3.41 16.32 -20.45
C ARG A 120 -1.96 16.01 -20.07
N GLU A 121 -1.21 16.99 -19.62
CA GLU A 121 0.18 16.78 -19.17
C GLU A 121 0.22 15.90 -17.93
N GLU A 122 -0.57 16.20 -16.91
CA GLU A 122 -0.71 15.39 -15.69
C GLU A 122 -1.18 13.96 -16.00
N GLU A 123 -2.19 13.80 -16.85
CA GLU A 123 -2.67 12.48 -17.27
C GLU A 123 -1.59 11.68 -18.00
N ARG A 124 -0.77 12.34 -18.83
CA ARG A 124 0.34 11.69 -19.51
C ARG A 124 1.42 11.24 -18.51
N GLU A 125 1.82 12.10 -17.58
CA GLU A 125 2.81 11.76 -16.54
C GLU A 125 2.35 10.56 -15.70
N ILE A 126 1.07 10.54 -15.30
CA ILE A 126 0.47 9.43 -14.54
C ILE A 126 0.44 8.15 -15.38
N HIS A 127 0.10 8.26 -16.66
CA HIS A 127 0.10 7.13 -17.59
C HIS A 127 1.52 6.55 -17.79
N ASP A 128 2.51 7.41 -18.02
CA ASP A 128 3.89 7.01 -18.22
C ASP A 128 4.42 6.31 -16.96
N LYS A 129 4.16 6.87 -15.77
CA LYS A 129 4.46 6.23 -14.48
C LYS A 129 3.79 4.87 -14.31
N ALA A 130 2.51 4.74 -14.71
CA ALA A 130 1.81 3.46 -14.64
C ALA A 130 2.45 2.41 -15.56
N CYS A 131 2.90 2.81 -16.75
CA CYS A 131 3.62 1.93 -17.68
C CYS A 131 4.99 1.51 -17.12
N GLU A 132 5.75 2.43 -16.52
CA GLU A 132 7.04 2.13 -15.89
C GLU A 132 6.87 1.14 -14.71
N ILE A 133 5.86 1.34 -13.87
CA ILE A 133 5.54 0.42 -12.77
C ILE A 133 5.10 -0.95 -13.31
N ALA A 134 4.29 -0.98 -14.36
CA ALA A 134 3.87 -2.23 -14.98
C ALA A 134 5.05 -2.99 -15.61
N GLU A 135 5.99 -2.30 -16.23
CA GLU A 135 7.23 -2.89 -16.74
C GLU A 135 8.09 -3.43 -15.59
N PHE A 136 8.31 -2.64 -14.57
CA PHE A 136 9.05 -3.03 -13.37
C PHE A 136 8.47 -4.30 -12.72
N LEU A 137 7.15 -4.48 -12.73
CA LEU A 137 6.44 -5.62 -12.14
C LEU A 137 6.16 -6.76 -13.15
N ASN A 138 6.75 -6.75 -14.35
CA ASN A 138 6.50 -7.73 -15.40
C ASN A 138 5.01 -7.88 -15.81
N LEU A 139 4.23 -6.81 -15.67
CA LEU A 139 2.79 -6.78 -15.99
C LEU A 139 2.48 -6.28 -17.40
N THR A 140 3.48 -5.89 -18.19
CA THR A 140 3.30 -5.29 -19.52
C THR A 140 2.45 -6.16 -20.45
N ARG A 141 2.65 -7.49 -20.43
CA ARG A 141 1.90 -8.43 -21.27
C ARG A 141 0.41 -8.52 -20.94
N VAL A 142 0.05 -8.19 -19.70
CA VAL A 142 -1.32 -8.26 -19.18
C VAL A 142 -1.92 -6.88 -18.93
N LEU A 143 -1.24 -5.82 -19.32
CA LEU A 143 -1.58 -4.42 -19.02
C LEU A 143 -3.03 -4.06 -19.39
N HIS A 144 -3.53 -4.60 -20.49
CA HIS A 144 -4.88 -4.35 -20.99
C HIS A 144 -5.87 -5.47 -20.65
N LEU A 145 -5.48 -6.48 -19.86
CA LEU A 145 -6.39 -7.51 -19.38
C LEU A 145 -7.13 -7.02 -18.15
N GLN A 146 -8.40 -7.39 -18.02
CA GLN A 146 -9.19 -7.14 -16.82
C GLN A 146 -8.61 -7.91 -15.63
N ALA A 147 -8.58 -7.29 -14.46
CA ALA A 147 -7.96 -7.85 -13.26
C ALA A 147 -8.59 -9.20 -12.81
N LYS A 148 -9.86 -9.43 -13.11
CA LYS A 148 -10.54 -10.74 -12.85
C LYS A 148 -9.95 -11.90 -13.65
N ASN A 149 -9.28 -11.61 -14.77
CA ASN A 149 -8.68 -12.63 -15.65
C ASN A 149 -7.21 -12.93 -15.29
N LEU A 150 -6.67 -12.26 -14.28
CA LEU A 150 -5.30 -12.44 -13.82
C LEU A 150 -5.18 -13.63 -12.86
N SER A 151 -4.02 -14.28 -12.88
CA SER A 151 -3.66 -15.24 -11.82
C SER A 151 -3.58 -14.52 -10.46
N GLY A 152 -3.76 -15.26 -9.36
CA GLY A 152 -3.67 -14.69 -8.01
C GLY A 152 -2.34 -13.96 -7.74
N GLY A 153 -1.26 -14.43 -8.34
CA GLY A 153 0.03 -13.78 -8.23
C GLY A 153 0.14 -12.48 -9.03
N GLN A 154 -0.38 -12.46 -10.25
CA GLN A 154 -0.46 -11.22 -11.03
C GLN A 154 -1.33 -10.18 -10.31
N GLN A 155 -2.42 -10.60 -9.66
CA GLN A 155 -3.24 -9.71 -8.84
C GLN A 155 -2.45 -9.12 -7.67
N LYS A 156 -1.55 -9.90 -7.03
CA LYS A 156 -0.64 -9.38 -6.00
C LYS A 156 0.36 -8.36 -6.54
N LEU A 157 0.92 -8.61 -7.73
CA LEU A 157 1.79 -7.63 -8.38
C LEU A 157 1.03 -6.35 -8.74
N VAL A 158 -0.22 -6.44 -9.21
CA VAL A 158 -1.07 -5.26 -9.43
C VAL A 158 -1.31 -4.49 -8.13
N GLU A 159 -1.50 -5.17 -7.01
CA GLU A 159 -1.66 -4.52 -5.70
C GLU A 159 -0.38 -3.78 -5.27
N ILE A 160 0.80 -4.38 -5.46
CA ILE A 160 2.08 -3.70 -5.24
C ILE A 160 2.21 -2.51 -6.19
N GLY A 161 1.85 -2.65 -7.45
CA GLY A 161 1.84 -1.56 -8.44
C GLY A 161 0.95 -0.40 -8.00
N ARG A 162 -0.24 -0.69 -7.51
CA ARG A 162 -1.13 0.32 -6.94
C ARG A 162 -0.50 1.03 -5.74
N ALA A 163 0.17 0.30 -4.86
CA ALA A 163 0.90 0.91 -3.75
C ALA A 163 1.99 1.87 -4.24
N LEU A 164 2.73 1.49 -5.30
CA LEU A 164 3.80 2.31 -5.90
C LEU A 164 3.28 3.57 -6.59
N MET A 165 2.09 3.52 -7.19
CA MET A 165 1.46 4.71 -7.79
C MET A 165 1.23 5.85 -6.79
N ALA A 166 1.17 5.54 -5.49
CA ALA A 166 0.99 6.51 -4.41
C ALA A 166 2.30 7.17 -3.92
N ASP A 167 3.46 6.89 -4.54
CA ASP A 167 4.79 7.33 -4.08
C ASP A 167 5.03 7.04 -2.59
N PRO A 168 4.96 5.78 -2.15
CA PRO A 168 5.04 5.44 -0.74
C PRO A 168 6.44 5.65 -0.19
N GLU A 169 6.53 6.21 1.01
CA GLU A 169 7.77 6.20 1.80
C GLU A 169 7.88 4.94 2.66
N MET A 170 6.72 4.36 3.03
CA MET A 170 6.64 3.12 3.79
C MET A 170 5.48 2.26 3.32
N ILE A 171 5.74 0.96 3.14
CA ILE A 171 4.72 -0.03 2.79
C ILE A 171 4.59 -1.06 3.93
N LEU A 172 3.35 -1.26 4.38
CA LEU A 172 2.96 -2.35 5.26
C LEU A 172 2.53 -3.55 4.41
N LEU A 173 3.30 -4.64 4.45
CA LEU A 173 3.03 -5.86 3.68
C LEU A 173 2.43 -6.94 4.58
N ASP A 174 1.15 -7.23 4.43
CA ASP A 174 0.47 -8.27 5.21
C ASP A 174 0.52 -9.61 4.45
N GLU A 175 1.40 -10.52 4.90
CA GLU A 175 1.60 -11.86 4.36
C GLU A 175 1.80 -11.89 2.82
N PRO A 176 2.82 -11.23 2.27
CA PRO A 176 3.01 -11.12 0.80
C PRO A 176 3.18 -12.47 0.10
N GLY A 177 3.61 -13.51 0.81
CA GLY A 177 3.81 -14.86 0.29
C GLY A 177 2.59 -15.80 0.40
N ALA A 178 1.51 -15.40 1.07
CA ALA A 178 0.38 -16.29 1.28
C ALA A 178 -0.33 -16.64 -0.04
N GLY A 179 -0.49 -17.95 -0.32
CA GLY A 179 -1.18 -18.46 -1.52
C GLY A 179 -0.44 -18.23 -2.83
N VAL A 180 0.85 -17.95 -2.81
CA VAL A 180 1.70 -17.73 -3.99
C VAL A 180 2.60 -18.94 -4.21
N ASN A 181 2.82 -19.32 -5.48
CA ASN A 181 3.78 -20.37 -5.79
C ASN A 181 5.22 -19.90 -5.52
N PRO A 182 6.20 -20.81 -5.32
CA PRO A 182 7.56 -20.44 -4.94
C PRO A 182 8.29 -19.53 -5.94
N SER A 183 8.06 -19.71 -7.25
CA SER A 183 8.72 -18.90 -8.28
C SER A 183 8.25 -17.44 -8.24
N LEU A 184 6.96 -17.21 -8.07
CA LEU A 184 6.40 -15.88 -7.96
C LEU A 184 6.74 -15.22 -6.60
N LEU A 185 6.84 -16.02 -5.53
CA LEU A 185 7.32 -15.52 -4.24
C LEU A 185 8.75 -14.97 -4.36
N ALA A 186 9.62 -15.68 -5.08
CA ALA A 186 10.98 -15.21 -5.36
C ALA A 186 10.97 -13.89 -6.12
N GLU A 187 10.12 -13.74 -7.14
CA GLU A 187 9.94 -12.50 -7.88
C GLU A 187 9.45 -11.35 -6.98
N ILE A 188 8.45 -11.59 -6.14
CA ILE A 188 7.95 -10.58 -5.20
C ILE A 188 9.07 -10.12 -4.24
N ILE A 189 9.87 -11.07 -3.71
CA ILE A 189 10.99 -10.76 -2.81
C ILE A 189 12.05 -9.92 -3.54
N GLU A 190 12.37 -10.26 -4.79
CA GLU A 190 13.30 -9.49 -5.62
C GLU A 190 12.79 -8.05 -5.80
N ARG A 191 11.52 -7.87 -6.18
CA ARG A 191 10.92 -6.52 -6.32
C ARG A 191 10.91 -5.73 -5.02
N ILE A 192 10.60 -6.36 -3.88
CA ILE A 192 10.69 -5.71 -2.56
C ILE A 192 12.13 -5.27 -2.28
N SER A 193 13.12 -6.10 -2.59
CA SER A 193 14.55 -5.77 -2.41
C SER A 193 14.97 -4.59 -3.28
N GLU A 194 14.56 -4.55 -4.54
CA GLU A 194 14.83 -3.43 -5.45
C GLU A 194 14.16 -2.13 -4.98
N LEU A 195 12.90 -2.21 -4.51
CA LEU A 195 12.18 -1.06 -3.97
C LEU A 195 12.82 -0.54 -2.69
N HIS A 196 13.30 -1.45 -1.84
CA HIS A 196 14.07 -1.08 -0.65
C HIS A 196 15.37 -0.35 -1.03
N ALA A 197 16.09 -0.84 -2.05
CA ALA A 197 17.30 -0.17 -2.56
C ALA A 197 17.01 1.24 -3.12
N ARG A 198 15.76 1.52 -3.54
CA ARG A 198 15.29 2.85 -3.96
C ARG A 198 14.84 3.73 -2.78
N GLY A 199 14.96 3.25 -1.53
CA GLY A 199 14.68 4.03 -0.32
C GLY A 199 13.32 3.77 0.34
N ILE A 200 12.52 2.85 -0.17
CA ILE A 200 11.21 2.51 0.44
C ILE A 200 11.43 1.68 1.71
N THR A 201 10.73 2.03 2.77
CA THR A 201 10.74 1.31 4.05
C THR A 201 9.64 0.24 4.07
N PHE A 202 9.92 -0.94 4.63
CA PHE A 202 8.95 -2.04 4.70
C PHE A 202 8.76 -2.55 6.13
N LEU A 203 7.51 -2.88 6.45
CA LEU A 203 7.10 -3.64 7.64
C LEU A 203 6.14 -4.74 7.23
#